data_3cecea12eb7ec93432082cb33a9abf6e
#
_entry.id   3cecea12eb7ec93432082cb33a9abf6e
#
_cell.length_a   1.000
_cell.length_b   1.000
_cell.length_c   1.000
_cell.angle_alpha   90.00
_cell.angle_beta   90.00
_cell.angle_gamma   90.00
#
_symmetry.space_group_name_H-M   'P 1'
#
loop_
_entity.id
_entity.type
_entity.pdbx_description
1 polymer ?
#
loop_
_entity_poly.entity_id
_entity_poly.type
_entity_poly.pdbx_seq_one_letter_code
_entity_poly.pdbx_strand_id
1 'polypeptide(L)'
;MKISEAAQKVGAPARMLRYYEQQGLIESSRSTNGYRDYSEDQVEHARHVRALVEAGLSTRMIKIVLGIEAPSNQDAAGACAQTLAEELAHELRVVENRIVCLEKSRDAVIDYLRRTGHADLLTPA
;
A
#
# COMPACT_ATOMS: atom_id res chain seq x y z
N MET A 1 17.02 -0.78 -13.85
CA MET A 1 16.12 -1.08 -14.99
C MET A 1 15.28 0.12 -15.35
N LYS A 2 14.76 0.15 -16.56
CA LYS A 2 13.88 1.25 -17.01
C LYS A 2 12.51 1.14 -16.38
N ILE A 3 11.76 2.26 -16.41
CA ILE A 3 10.43 2.33 -15.81
C ILE A 3 9.47 1.28 -16.37
N SER A 4 9.56 0.97 -17.65
CA SER A 4 8.68 -0.04 -18.27
C SER A 4 8.90 -1.43 -17.67
N GLU A 5 10.14 -1.80 -17.45
CA GLU A 5 10.47 -3.07 -16.81
C GLU A 5 10.07 -3.08 -15.34
N ALA A 6 10.36 -1.99 -14.64
CA ALA A 6 9.95 -1.84 -13.24
C ALA A 6 8.43 -1.94 -13.11
N ALA A 7 7.69 -1.29 -13.99
CA ALA A 7 6.23 -1.34 -14.00
C ALA A 7 5.70 -2.76 -14.15
N GLN A 8 6.30 -3.53 -15.06
CA GLN A 8 5.93 -4.94 -15.21
C GLN A 8 6.16 -5.74 -13.94
N LYS A 9 7.31 -5.53 -13.30
CA LYS A 9 7.66 -6.25 -12.07
C LYS A 9 6.77 -5.86 -10.90
N VAL A 10 6.40 -4.60 -10.82
CA VAL A 10 5.48 -4.10 -9.78
C VAL A 10 4.04 -4.54 -10.09
N GLY A 11 3.72 -4.71 -11.35
CA GLY A 11 2.37 -5.06 -11.79
C GLY A 11 1.46 -3.84 -11.88
N ALA A 12 2.03 -2.68 -12.14
CA ALA A 12 1.28 -1.42 -12.25
C ALA A 12 1.71 -0.67 -13.51
N PRO A 13 0.85 0.17 -14.09
CA PRO A 13 1.26 1.00 -15.23
C PRO A 13 2.40 1.95 -14.86
N ALA A 14 3.24 2.28 -15.84
CA ALA A 14 4.34 3.22 -15.63
C ALA A 14 3.88 4.56 -15.07
N ARG A 15 2.69 5.02 -15.49
CA ARG A 15 2.11 6.27 -14.97
C ARG A 15 1.88 6.23 -13.47
N MET A 16 1.57 5.04 -12.92
CA MET A 16 1.37 4.88 -11.47
C MET A 16 2.70 5.00 -10.73
N LEU A 17 3.78 4.47 -11.29
CA LEU A 17 5.10 4.63 -10.69
C LEU A 17 5.52 6.09 -10.68
N ARG A 18 5.23 6.83 -11.76
CA ARG A 18 5.50 8.27 -11.80
C ARG A 18 4.68 9.02 -10.75
N TYR A 19 3.42 8.62 -10.59
CA TYR A 19 2.54 9.19 -9.57
C TYR A 19 3.11 8.95 -8.17
N TYR A 20 3.50 7.71 -7.87
CA TYR A 20 4.09 7.38 -6.57
C TYR A 20 5.36 8.19 -6.31
N GLU A 21 6.18 8.37 -7.34
CA GLU A 21 7.39 9.19 -7.23
C GLU A 21 7.05 10.65 -6.93
N GLN A 22 6.06 11.21 -7.62
CA GLN A 22 5.58 12.58 -7.38
C GLN A 22 5.05 12.76 -5.97
N GLN A 23 4.41 11.74 -5.43
CA GLN A 23 3.89 11.77 -4.06
C GLN A 23 4.96 11.51 -3.01
N GLY A 24 6.18 11.25 -3.43
CA GLY A 24 7.28 10.96 -2.49
C GLY A 24 7.23 9.58 -1.88
N LEU A 25 6.48 8.66 -2.46
CA LEU A 25 6.34 7.30 -1.94
C LEU A 25 7.46 6.38 -2.39
N ILE A 26 8.02 6.62 -3.57
CA ILE A 26 9.12 5.85 -4.13
C ILE A 26 10.17 6.79 -4.68
N GLU A 27 11.36 6.25 -4.88
CA GLU A 27 12.47 6.97 -5.48
C GLU A 27 12.99 6.20 -6.68
N SER A 28 13.59 6.91 -7.62
CA SER A 28 14.34 6.33 -8.71
C SER A 28 15.66 7.05 -8.84
N SER A 29 16.66 6.36 -9.36
CA SER A 29 17.92 6.98 -9.72
C SER A 29 17.83 7.46 -11.16
N ARG A 30 18.69 8.42 -11.53
CA ARG A 30 18.81 8.85 -12.92
C ARG A 30 20.06 8.21 -13.52
N SER A 31 19.91 7.63 -14.73
CA SER A 31 21.05 7.16 -15.48
C SER A 31 21.83 8.36 -16.04
N THR A 32 23.02 8.09 -16.57
CA THR A 32 23.85 9.13 -17.22
C THR A 32 23.13 9.83 -18.36
N ASN A 33 22.13 9.18 -18.96
CA ASN A 33 21.32 9.72 -20.05
C ASN A 33 20.08 10.47 -19.56
N GLY A 34 19.93 10.67 -18.25
CA GLY A 34 18.79 11.38 -17.68
C GLY A 34 17.51 10.56 -17.56
N TYR A 35 17.53 9.29 -17.94
CA TYR A 35 16.37 8.43 -17.79
C TYR A 35 16.27 7.88 -16.37
N ARG A 36 15.03 7.59 -15.96
CA ARG A 36 14.80 6.92 -14.67
C ARG A 36 15.38 5.51 -14.68
N ASP A 37 16.05 5.17 -13.61
CA ASP A 37 16.63 3.85 -13.41
C ASP A 37 16.19 3.31 -12.06
N TYR A 38 15.66 2.09 -12.05
CA TYR A 38 15.12 1.45 -10.85
C TYR A 38 15.98 0.23 -10.49
N SER A 39 16.39 0.16 -9.23
CA SER A 39 17.07 -1.03 -8.70
C SER A 39 16.02 -2.08 -8.30
N GLU A 40 16.49 -3.30 -8.05
CA GLU A 40 15.60 -4.35 -7.53
C GLU A 40 14.99 -3.96 -6.18
N ASP A 41 15.75 -3.31 -5.31
CA ASP A 41 15.25 -2.84 -4.02
C ASP A 41 14.18 -1.78 -4.19
N GLN A 42 14.35 -0.88 -5.15
CA GLN A 42 13.36 0.14 -5.45
C GLN A 42 12.08 -0.46 -6.01
N VAL A 43 12.20 -1.51 -6.83
CA VAL A 43 11.04 -2.25 -7.34
C VAL A 43 10.29 -2.95 -6.20
N GLU A 44 11.02 -3.59 -5.29
CA GLU A 44 10.41 -4.26 -4.15
C GLU A 44 9.68 -3.28 -3.25
N HIS A 45 10.29 -2.13 -3.01
CA HIS A 45 9.66 -1.04 -2.26
C HIS A 45 8.37 -0.55 -2.95
N ALA A 46 8.43 -0.39 -4.28
CA ALA A 46 7.26 0.03 -5.05
C ALA A 46 6.13 -0.99 -4.98
N ARG A 47 6.44 -2.28 -4.98
CA ARG A 47 5.44 -3.32 -4.77
C ARG A 47 4.76 -3.18 -3.42
N HIS A 48 5.54 -2.93 -2.39
CA HIS A 48 5.02 -2.76 -1.03
C HIS A 48 4.10 -1.53 -0.96
N VAL A 49 4.54 -0.41 -1.55
CA VAL A 49 3.72 0.80 -1.63
C VAL A 49 2.40 0.52 -2.34
N ARG A 50 2.47 -0.16 -3.48
CA ARG A 50 1.27 -0.49 -4.24
C ARG A 50 0.29 -1.33 -3.42
N ALA A 51 0.78 -2.32 -2.70
CA ALA A 51 -0.07 -3.17 -1.86
C ALA A 51 -0.81 -2.35 -0.80
N LEU A 52 -0.12 -1.39 -0.18
CA LEU A 52 -0.74 -0.54 0.83
C LEU A 52 -1.74 0.45 0.22
N VAL A 53 -1.44 0.98 -0.96
CA VAL A 53 -2.38 1.86 -1.69
C VAL A 53 -3.65 1.10 -2.04
N GLU A 54 -3.51 -0.11 -2.57
CA GLU A 54 -4.65 -0.95 -2.94
C GLU A 54 -5.47 -1.36 -1.71
N ALA A 55 -4.81 -1.54 -0.57
CA ALA A 55 -5.49 -1.84 0.68
C ALA A 55 -6.26 -0.63 1.24
N GLY A 56 -6.08 0.54 0.65
CA GLY A 56 -6.83 1.74 1.03
C GLY A 56 -6.15 2.64 2.04
N LEU A 57 -4.86 2.42 2.29
CA LEU A 57 -4.12 3.29 3.20
C LEU A 57 -3.82 4.62 2.51
N SER A 58 -3.97 5.72 3.24
CA SER A 58 -3.69 7.04 2.67
C SER A 58 -2.19 7.21 2.39
N THR A 59 -1.87 8.09 1.44
CA THR A 59 -0.49 8.43 1.11
C THR A 59 0.30 8.85 2.34
N ARG A 60 -0.32 9.67 3.18
CA ARG A 60 0.31 10.14 4.42
C ARG A 60 0.64 9.00 5.36
N MET A 61 -0.30 8.07 5.54
CA MET A 61 -0.10 6.92 6.42
C MET A 61 0.97 5.98 5.87
N ILE A 62 1.01 5.79 4.56
CA ILE A 62 2.04 4.96 3.94
C ILE A 62 3.43 5.53 4.23
N LYS A 63 3.61 6.83 4.08
CA LYS A 63 4.89 7.48 4.37
C LYS A 63 5.33 7.28 5.81
N ILE A 64 4.40 7.41 6.75
CA ILE A 64 4.68 7.24 8.18
C ILE A 64 5.02 5.78 8.49
N VAL A 65 4.18 4.86 8.03
CA VAL A 65 4.32 3.42 8.33
C VAL A 65 5.60 2.85 7.74
N LEU A 66 5.97 3.28 6.54
CA LEU A 66 7.19 2.80 5.89
C LEU A 66 8.45 3.57 6.28
N GLY A 67 8.30 4.60 7.14
CA GLY A 67 9.45 5.39 7.57
C GLY A 67 10.03 6.28 6.48
N ILE A 68 9.27 6.54 5.43
CA ILE A 68 9.70 7.41 4.33
C ILE A 68 9.79 8.85 4.82
N GLU A 69 8.81 9.25 5.63
CA GLU A 69 8.77 10.58 6.21
C GLU A 69 8.78 10.40 7.72
N ALA A 70 9.91 10.75 8.32
CA ALA A 70 9.99 10.75 9.77
C ALA A 70 8.98 11.76 10.30
N PRO A 71 8.30 11.46 11.43
CA PRO A 71 7.51 12.47 12.09
C PRO A 71 8.43 13.68 12.26
N SER A 72 8.02 14.82 11.74
CA SER A 72 8.85 15.99 11.56
C SER A 72 9.39 16.57 12.85
N ASN A 73 9.06 15.98 13.97
CA ASN A 73 9.50 16.40 15.28
C ASN A 73 9.79 15.22 16.13
N GLN A 74 10.89 14.57 15.80
CA GLN A 74 11.45 13.58 16.69
C GLN A 74 11.79 14.18 18.04
N ASP A 75 12.04 15.48 18.07
CA ASP A 75 12.34 16.24 19.28
C ASP A 75 11.08 16.61 20.06
N ALA A 76 9.94 16.56 19.44
CA ALA A 76 8.68 16.77 20.12
C ALA A 76 8.16 15.44 20.62
N ALA A 77 8.96 14.78 21.40
CA ALA A 77 8.46 13.73 22.26
C ALA A 77 7.44 14.41 23.16
N GLY A 78 6.19 14.30 22.87
CA GLY A 78 5.17 14.97 23.64
C GLY A 78 3.93 15.16 22.81
N ALA A 79 3.39 16.38 22.77
CA ALA A 79 2.09 16.65 22.17
C ALA A 79 1.99 16.22 20.71
N CYS A 80 3.05 16.46 19.89
CA CYS A 80 3.01 16.09 18.47
C CYS A 80 3.09 14.57 18.28
N ALA A 81 3.93 13.90 19.05
CA ALA A 81 4.04 12.45 18.99
C ALA A 81 2.74 11.78 19.46
N GLN A 82 2.13 12.33 20.48
CA GLN A 82 0.86 11.85 21.00
C GLN A 82 -0.25 12.04 19.97
N THR A 83 -0.33 13.20 19.33
CA THR A 83 -1.31 13.48 18.29
C THR A 83 -1.16 12.54 17.11
N LEU A 84 0.07 12.29 16.68
CA LEU A 84 0.33 11.34 15.60
C LEU A 84 -0.10 9.93 15.98
N ALA A 85 0.22 9.50 17.21
CA ALA A 85 -0.18 8.19 17.69
C ALA A 85 -1.71 8.05 17.73
N GLU A 86 -2.43 9.10 18.13
CA GLU A 86 -3.88 9.10 18.13
C GLU A 86 -4.45 9.02 16.73
N GLU A 87 -3.85 9.73 15.76
CA GLU A 87 -4.26 9.63 14.36
C GLU A 87 -4.05 8.22 13.82
N LEU A 88 -2.89 7.61 14.12
CA LEU A 88 -2.60 6.25 13.68
C LEU A 88 -3.57 5.26 14.32
N ALA A 89 -3.89 5.42 15.58
CA ALA A 89 -4.86 4.56 16.25
C ALA A 89 -6.24 4.69 15.62
N HIS A 90 -6.63 5.91 15.23
CA HIS A 90 -7.90 6.13 14.53
C HIS A 90 -7.90 5.41 13.17
N GLU A 91 -6.83 5.57 12.40
CA GLU A 91 -6.70 4.88 11.10
C GLU A 91 -6.70 3.37 11.26
N LEU A 92 -6.08 2.86 12.31
CA LEU A 92 -6.11 1.44 12.62
C LEU A 92 -7.55 0.96 12.83
N ARG A 93 -8.35 1.69 13.58
CA ARG A 93 -9.75 1.33 13.79
C ARG A 93 -10.55 1.30 12.48
N VAL A 94 -10.27 2.25 11.58
CA VAL A 94 -10.90 2.28 10.25
C VAL A 94 -10.53 1.02 9.47
N VAL A 95 -9.26 0.65 9.49
CA VAL A 95 -8.78 -0.57 8.82
C VAL A 95 -9.43 -1.82 9.42
N GLU A 96 -9.45 -1.92 10.74
CA GLU A 96 -10.05 -3.05 11.44
C GLU A 96 -11.54 -3.20 11.12
N ASN A 97 -12.27 -2.09 11.07
CA ASN A 97 -13.67 -2.10 10.68
C ASN A 97 -13.85 -2.58 9.24
N ARG A 98 -12.94 -2.19 8.35
CA ARG A 98 -12.96 -2.65 6.96
C ARG A 98 -12.71 -4.16 6.87
N ILE A 99 -11.80 -4.67 7.68
CA ILE A 99 -11.55 -6.11 7.76
C ILE A 99 -12.82 -6.85 8.18
N VAL A 100 -13.49 -6.37 9.22
CA VAL A 100 -14.75 -6.97 9.69
C VAL A 100 -15.81 -6.95 8.59
N CYS A 101 -15.95 -5.83 7.88
CA CYS A 101 -16.91 -5.73 6.78
C CYS A 101 -16.58 -6.70 5.65
N LEU A 102 -15.30 -6.82 5.30
CA LEU A 102 -14.86 -7.76 4.27
C LEU A 102 -15.11 -9.21 4.69
N GLU A 103 -14.87 -9.55 5.95
CA GLU A 103 -15.16 -10.88 6.48
C GLU A 103 -16.65 -11.21 6.38
N LYS A 104 -17.51 -10.26 6.74
CA LYS A 104 -18.96 -10.44 6.61
C LYS A 104 -19.38 -10.63 5.16
N SER A 105 -18.80 -9.86 4.25
CA SER A 105 -19.07 -10.00 2.81
C SER A 105 -18.64 -11.37 2.31
N ARG A 106 -17.46 -11.80 2.70
CA ARG A 106 -16.95 -13.12 2.36
C ARG A 106 -17.89 -14.21 2.84
N ASP A 107 -18.30 -14.13 4.10
CA ASP A 107 -19.16 -15.13 4.70
C ASP A 107 -20.52 -15.19 4.00
N ALA A 108 -21.06 -14.04 3.61
CA ALA A 108 -22.31 -13.97 2.89
C ALA A 108 -22.21 -14.63 1.51
N VAL A 109 -21.10 -14.42 0.80
CA VAL A 109 -20.86 -15.02 -0.51
C VAL A 109 -20.68 -16.54 -0.36
N ILE A 110 -19.91 -16.97 0.63
CA ILE A 110 -19.73 -18.41 0.92
C ILE A 110 -21.07 -19.07 1.20
N ASP A 111 -21.87 -18.45 2.04
CA ASP A 111 -23.20 -18.98 2.39
C ASP A 111 -24.09 -19.10 1.16
N TYR A 112 -24.09 -18.08 0.31
CA TYR A 112 -24.83 -18.12 -0.95
C TYR A 112 -24.40 -19.28 -1.82
N LEU A 113 -23.09 -19.47 -2.02
CA LEU A 113 -22.57 -20.55 -2.85
C LEU A 113 -22.93 -21.92 -2.32
N ARG A 114 -22.91 -22.10 -1.00
CA ARG A 114 -23.30 -23.36 -0.37
C ARG A 114 -24.79 -23.64 -0.55
N ARG A 115 -25.62 -22.62 -0.34
CA ARG A 115 -27.08 -22.76 -0.47
C ARG A 115 -27.52 -23.06 -1.90
N THR A 116 -26.76 -22.59 -2.88
CA THR A 116 -27.10 -22.78 -4.30
C THR A 116 -26.42 -23.99 -4.91
N GLY A 117 -25.73 -24.81 -4.11
CA GLY A 117 -25.11 -26.04 -4.58
C GLY A 117 -23.78 -25.86 -5.29
N HIS A 118 -23.09 -24.78 -5.03
CA HIS A 118 -21.81 -24.46 -5.68
C HIS A 118 -20.63 -24.49 -4.71
N ALA A 119 -20.76 -25.27 -3.64
CA ALA A 119 -19.70 -25.37 -2.62
C ALA A 119 -18.36 -25.87 -3.19
N ASP A 120 -18.39 -26.62 -4.27
CA ASP A 120 -17.19 -27.10 -4.96
C ASP A 120 -16.30 -25.97 -5.47
N LEU A 121 -16.89 -24.79 -5.76
CA LEU A 121 -16.14 -23.62 -6.22
C LEU A 121 -15.36 -22.92 -5.11
N LEU A 122 -15.65 -23.27 -3.85
CA LEU A 122 -14.98 -22.69 -2.69
C LEU A 122 -13.59 -23.28 -2.45
N THR A 123 -13.30 -24.41 -3.05
CA THR A 123 -12.00 -25.06 -2.91
C THR A 123 -11.04 -24.48 -3.94
N PRO A 124 -9.88 -23.94 -3.54
CA PRO A 124 -8.90 -23.45 -4.49
C PRO A 124 -8.46 -24.58 -5.42
N ALA A 125 -8.41 -24.27 -6.69
CA ALA A 125 -7.95 -25.23 -7.69
C ALA A 125 -6.46 -25.47 -7.56
#